data_94a711d7b620986e305cac47cea6f140
#
_entry.id   94a711d7b620986e305cac47cea6f140
#
_cell.length_a   1.000
_cell.length_b   1.000
_cell.length_c   1.000
_cell.angle_alpha   90.00
_cell.angle_beta   90.00
_cell.angle_gamma   90.00
#
_symmetry.space_group_name_H-M   'P 1'
#
loop_
_entity.id
_entity.type
_entity.pdbx_description
1 polymer ?
#
loop_
_entity_poly.entity_id
_entity_poly.type
_entity_poly.pdbx_seq_one_letter_code
_entity_poly.pdbx_strand_id
1 'polypeptide(L)'
;MAESRLFRILYILLENGRITAPELARLFEVSVRTIYRDIERLSIAGIPLYSVPGKAGGTFLMEDFVLDRTLVSEEEKIKLLSALQGLQTLTEDKQDFLLTKLESIFKVSAKSWLEVDLTDWRKRKGQKNLFDTIKQAILDKRRLSITYLSGNGQITIRTVEPFKLVFKKRDWYLHAYCCSKEDWRFFKLSRINDYQLLEETINQKNVIEPIDTSIKMENLMEVSLKFSQKLAFRVYEDFLEEEIFQCEDGCLYVKT
;
A
#
# COMPACT_ATOMS: atom_id res chain seq x y z
N MET A 1 -11.02 20.19 13.82
CA MET A 1 -12.44 20.26 13.41
C MET A 1 -12.73 21.25 12.26
N ALA A 2 -12.11 22.43 12.20
CA ALA A 2 -12.36 23.39 11.09
C ALA A 2 -11.79 22.90 9.74
N GLU A 3 -10.58 22.36 9.70
CA GLU A 3 -9.94 21.85 8.47
C GLU A 3 -10.73 20.71 7.83
N SER A 4 -11.23 19.77 8.63
CA SER A 4 -12.10 18.69 8.15
C SER A 4 -13.39 19.23 7.51
N ARG A 5 -13.95 20.35 7.97
CA ARG A 5 -15.15 20.97 7.41
C ARG A 5 -14.87 21.64 6.06
N LEU A 6 -13.75 22.33 5.89
CA LEU A 6 -13.36 22.94 4.63
C LEU A 6 -13.24 21.87 3.50
N PHE A 7 -12.59 20.76 3.80
CA PHE A 7 -12.52 19.64 2.86
C PHE A 7 -13.90 19.06 2.51
N ARG A 8 -14.78 18.90 3.48
CA ARG A 8 -16.14 18.41 3.25
C ARG A 8 -16.97 19.37 2.41
N ILE A 9 -16.86 20.69 2.62
CA ILE A 9 -17.51 21.70 1.78
C ILE A 9 -17.02 21.59 0.35
N LEU A 10 -15.72 21.54 0.13
CA LEU A 10 -15.12 21.39 -1.19
C LEU A 10 -15.59 20.10 -1.87
N TYR A 11 -15.61 18.98 -1.14
CA TYR A 11 -16.08 17.70 -1.65
C TYR A 11 -17.53 17.75 -2.11
N ILE A 12 -18.43 18.35 -1.31
CA ILE A 12 -19.85 18.52 -1.65
C ILE A 12 -20.02 19.39 -2.91
N LEU A 13 -19.22 20.44 -3.06
CA LEU A 13 -19.23 21.28 -4.25
C LEU A 13 -18.75 20.55 -5.49
N LEU A 14 -17.73 19.68 -5.36
CA LEU A 14 -17.25 18.83 -6.46
C LEU A 14 -18.30 17.80 -6.89
N GLU A 15 -19.03 17.22 -5.93
CA GLU A 15 -20.03 16.18 -6.19
C GLU A 15 -21.34 16.75 -6.75
N ASN A 16 -21.84 17.81 -6.14
CA ASN A 16 -23.17 18.36 -6.45
C ASN A 16 -23.13 19.59 -7.39
N GLY A 17 -21.94 20.13 -7.66
CA GLY A 17 -21.75 21.33 -8.46
C GLY A 17 -22.22 22.64 -7.79
N ARG A 18 -23.18 22.53 -6.84
CA ARG A 18 -23.83 23.67 -6.19
C ARG A 18 -24.31 23.30 -4.79
N ILE A 19 -24.18 24.25 -3.84
CA ILE A 19 -24.85 24.18 -2.53
C ILE A 19 -25.06 25.57 -1.95
N THR A 20 -26.11 25.76 -1.15
CA THR A 20 -26.36 27.02 -0.50
C THR A 20 -25.74 27.08 0.91
N ALA A 21 -25.39 28.29 1.35
CA ALA A 21 -24.85 28.49 2.69
C ALA A 21 -25.79 28.04 3.83
N PRO A 22 -27.13 28.22 3.74
CA PRO A 22 -28.06 27.63 4.71
C PRO A 22 -28.09 26.11 4.74
N GLU A 23 -27.92 25.43 3.60
CA GLU A 23 -27.86 23.99 3.53
C GLU A 23 -26.59 23.46 4.19
N LEU A 24 -25.44 24.08 3.90
CA LEU A 24 -24.16 23.77 4.56
C LEU A 24 -24.24 24.03 6.08
N ALA A 25 -24.88 25.15 6.48
CA ALA A 25 -25.04 25.50 7.89
C ALA A 25 -25.81 24.40 8.66
N ARG A 26 -26.90 23.88 8.06
CA ARG A 26 -27.67 22.77 8.61
C ARG A 26 -26.87 21.46 8.64
N LEU A 27 -26.16 21.15 7.56
CA LEU A 27 -25.38 19.91 7.45
C LEU A 27 -24.25 19.84 8.47
N PHE A 28 -23.62 20.98 8.76
CA PHE A 28 -22.47 21.06 9.67
C PHE A 28 -22.84 21.57 11.08
N GLU A 29 -24.11 21.84 11.33
CA GLU A 29 -24.61 22.37 12.64
C GLU A 29 -23.87 23.62 13.08
N VAL A 30 -23.64 24.55 12.15
CA VAL A 30 -22.97 25.82 12.39
C VAL A 30 -23.82 26.99 11.86
N SER A 31 -23.45 28.24 12.26
CA SER A 31 -24.13 29.44 11.74
C SER A 31 -23.79 29.63 10.24
N VAL A 32 -24.76 30.27 9.52
CA VAL A 32 -24.54 30.66 8.10
C VAL A 32 -23.34 31.60 7.97
N ARG A 33 -23.07 32.45 8.98
CA ARG A 33 -21.89 33.30 9.04
C ARG A 33 -20.60 32.52 9.10
N THR A 34 -20.58 31.37 9.79
CA THR A 34 -19.44 30.47 9.85
C THR A 34 -19.17 29.87 8.47
N ILE A 35 -20.20 29.47 7.73
CA ILE A 35 -20.08 28.93 6.37
C ILE A 35 -19.50 29.97 5.40
N TYR A 36 -19.98 31.22 5.43
CA TYR A 36 -19.39 32.26 4.59
C TYR A 36 -17.91 32.49 4.87
N ARG A 37 -17.51 32.42 6.13
CA ARG A 37 -16.11 32.52 6.52
C ARG A 37 -15.29 31.33 6.05
N ASP A 38 -15.88 30.16 6.04
CA ASP A 38 -15.22 28.95 5.51
C ASP A 38 -15.09 28.98 3.97
N ILE A 39 -16.12 29.51 3.27
CA ILE A 39 -16.07 29.76 1.81
C ILE A 39 -14.97 30.78 1.47
N GLU A 40 -14.89 31.86 2.24
CA GLU A 40 -13.83 32.86 2.08
C GLU A 40 -12.43 32.26 2.28
N ARG A 41 -12.25 31.42 3.29
CA ARG A 41 -10.98 30.71 3.51
C ARG A 41 -10.61 29.78 2.37
N LEU A 42 -11.58 29.08 1.79
CA LEU A 42 -11.36 28.27 0.60
C LEU A 42 -10.94 29.13 -0.59
N SER A 43 -11.58 30.29 -0.78
CA SER A 43 -11.21 31.24 -1.84
C SER A 43 -9.80 31.82 -1.64
N ILE A 44 -9.44 32.18 -0.41
CA ILE A 44 -8.07 32.63 -0.06
C ILE A 44 -7.04 31.51 -0.31
N ALA A 45 -7.42 30.26 -0.09
CA ALA A 45 -6.59 29.10 -0.38
C ALA A 45 -6.46 28.76 -1.88
N GLY A 46 -7.00 29.63 -2.77
CA GLY A 46 -6.90 29.48 -4.22
C GLY A 46 -8.01 28.64 -4.85
N ILE A 47 -9.05 28.23 -4.11
CA ILE A 47 -10.21 27.53 -4.65
C ILE A 47 -11.14 28.55 -5.32
N PRO A 48 -11.36 28.52 -6.64
CA PRO A 48 -12.16 29.51 -7.34
C PRO A 48 -13.65 29.23 -7.14
N LEU A 49 -14.19 29.83 -6.07
CA LEU A 49 -15.59 29.77 -5.73
C LEU A 49 -16.29 31.07 -6.13
N TYR A 50 -17.51 30.95 -6.62
CA TYR A 50 -18.39 32.10 -6.81
C TYR A 50 -19.75 31.84 -6.22
N SER A 51 -20.42 32.94 -5.78
CA SER A 51 -21.75 32.85 -5.17
C SER A 51 -22.75 33.65 -5.98
N VAL A 52 -23.89 33.03 -6.27
CA VAL A 52 -25.01 33.66 -6.97
C VAL A 52 -26.13 33.90 -5.96
N PRO A 53 -26.64 35.11 -5.81
CA PRO A 53 -27.77 35.40 -4.92
C PRO A 53 -29.11 34.94 -5.52
N GLY A 54 -30.10 34.67 -4.65
CA GLY A 54 -31.46 34.38 -5.07
C GLY A 54 -31.92 32.93 -4.84
N LYS A 55 -33.20 32.65 -5.18
CA LYS A 55 -33.83 31.35 -4.90
C LYS A 55 -33.16 30.17 -5.65
N ALA A 56 -32.61 30.41 -6.84
CA ALA A 56 -31.82 29.45 -7.61
C ALA A 56 -30.32 29.64 -7.39
N GLY A 57 -29.91 30.52 -6.48
CA GLY A 57 -28.51 30.81 -6.18
C GLY A 57 -27.83 29.75 -5.31
N GLY A 58 -26.60 30.02 -4.92
CA GLY A 58 -25.76 29.16 -4.09
C GLY A 58 -24.30 29.46 -4.31
N THR A 59 -23.45 28.66 -3.71
CA THR A 59 -22.01 28.66 -3.94
C THR A 59 -21.70 27.58 -4.99
N PHE A 60 -20.86 27.92 -5.94
CA PHE A 60 -20.44 27.09 -7.07
C PHE A 60 -18.93 27.06 -7.14
N LEU A 61 -18.40 25.99 -7.69
CA LEU A 61 -17.04 25.94 -8.22
C LEU A 61 -17.07 26.46 -9.68
N MET A 62 -16.07 27.20 -10.10
CA MET A 62 -15.93 27.54 -11.53
C MET A 62 -15.81 26.27 -12.38
N GLU A 63 -16.47 26.24 -13.55
CA GLU A 63 -16.56 25.03 -14.38
C GLU A 63 -15.19 24.50 -14.84
N ASP A 64 -14.20 25.38 -14.96
CA ASP A 64 -12.82 25.02 -15.27
C ASP A 64 -11.97 24.63 -14.05
N PHE A 65 -12.55 24.66 -12.85
CA PHE A 65 -11.85 24.23 -11.66
C PHE A 65 -11.79 22.71 -11.61
N VAL A 66 -10.67 22.23 -11.99
CA VAL A 66 -10.24 20.90 -11.61
C VAL A 66 -9.34 21.11 -10.38
N LEU A 67 -9.52 20.37 -9.30
CA LEU A 67 -8.66 20.39 -8.10
C LEU A 67 -7.17 20.23 -8.45
N ASP A 68 -6.94 20.22 -9.66
CA ASP A 68 -5.97 19.78 -10.60
C ASP A 68 -4.73 20.64 -10.73
N ARG A 69 -4.89 21.92 -10.86
CA ARG A 69 -3.77 22.76 -11.29
C ARG A 69 -2.95 23.34 -10.12
N THR A 70 -3.47 23.24 -8.91
CA THR A 70 -2.87 23.94 -7.78
C THR A 70 -2.11 23.03 -6.81
N LEU A 71 -2.43 21.72 -6.77
CA LEU A 71 -1.89 20.82 -5.75
C LEU A 71 -1.19 19.56 -6.33
N VAL A 72 -1.59 19.08 -7.50
CA VAL A 72 -1.05 17.85 -8.10
C VAL A 72 -0.91 18.02 -9.61
N SER A 73 0.29 17.91 -10.14
CA SER A 73 0.56 17.97 -11.60
C SER A 73 -0.05 16.76 -12.33
N GLU A 74 -0.24 16.86 -13.65
CA GLU A 74 -0.73 15.75 -14.50
C GLU A 74 0.13 14.47 -14.33
N GLU A 75 1.43 14.66 -14.26
CA GLU A 75 2.37 13.55 -14.07
C GLU A 75 2.20 12.87 -12.70
N GLU A 76 1.99 13.66 -11.64
CA GLU A 76 1.74 13.13 -10.29
C GLU A 76 0.41 12.40 -10.20
N LYS A 77 -0.63 12.87 -10.89
CA LYS A 77 -1.93 12.18 -10.96
C LYS A 77 -1.79 10.82 -11.62
N ILE A 78 -1.12 10.76 -12.76
CA ILE A 78 -0.85 9.50 -13.47
C ILE A 78 -0.08 8.56 -12.55
N LYS A 79 0.94 9.04 -11.83
CA LYS A 79 1.70 8.25 -10.85
C LYS A 79 0.81 7.71 -9.72
N LEU A 80 -0.05 8.57 -9.17
CA LEU A 80 -0.99 8.17 -8.10
C LEU A 80 -1.98 7.12 -8.56
N LEU A 81 -2.61 7.33 -9.73
CA LEU A 81 -3.56 6.38 -10.31
C LEU A 81 -2.88 5.04 -10.63
N SER A 82 -1.68 5.08 -11.22
CA SER A 82 -0.90 3.87 -11.53
C SER A 82 -0.49 3.11 -10.26
N ALA A 83 -0.10 3.81 -9.20
CA ALA A 83 0.22 3.20 -7.91
C ALA A 83 -1.01 2.52 -7.28
N LEU A 84 -2.17 3.18 -7.31
CA LEU A 84 -3.43 2.58 -6.83
C LEU A 84 -3.81 1.35 -7.64
N GLN A 85 -3.68 1.41 -8.95
CA GLN A 85 -3.95 0.28 -9.85
C GLN A 85 -3.04 -0.91 -9.56
N GLY A 86 -1.74 -0.67 -9.30
CA GLY A 86 -0.81 -1.69 -8.85
C GLY A 86 -1.19 -2.32 -7.50
N LEU A 87 -1.73 -1.52 -6.56
CA LEU A 87 -2.19 -2.01 -5.26
C LEU A 87 -3.49 -2.82 -5.34
N GLN A 88 -4.32 -2.63 -6.36
CA GLN A 88 -5.56 -3.42 -6.56
C GLN A 88 -5.29 -4.92 -6.69
N THR A 89 -4.12 -5.29 -7.21
CA THR A 89 -3.72 -6.70 -7.28
C THR A 89 -3.52 -7.35 -5.91
N LEU A 90 -3.33 -6.53 -4.85
CA LEU A 90 -3.22 -6.98 -3.46
C LEU A 90 -4.57 -7.11 -2.76
N THR A 91 -5.59 -6.40 -3.25
CA THR A 91 -6.95 -6.44 -2.74
C THR A 91 -7.85 -7.08 -3.79
N GLU A 92 -8.75 -7.99 -3.41
CA GLU A 92 -9.67 -8.61 -4.37
C GLU A 92 -10.88 -7.74 -4.73
N ASP A 93 -10.92 -6.52 -4.24
CA ASP A 93 -11.98 -5.58 -4.57
C ASP A 93 -11.85 -5.14 -6.04
N LYS A 94 -12.42 -5.96 -6.92
CA LYS A 94 -12.51 -5.68 -8.37
C LYS A 94 -13.37 -4.45 -8.69
N GLN A 95 -14.13 -3.94 -7.73
CA GLN A 95 -14.87 -2.68 -7.83
C GLN A 95 -14.14 -1.63 -7.00
N ASP A 96 -13.01 -1.14 -7.52
CA ASP A 96 -12.36 -0.04 -6.84
C ASP A 96 -13.07 1.26 -7.16
N PHE A 97 -14.11 1.50 -6.39
CA PHE A 97 -14.84 2.76 -6.36
C PHE A 97 -13.90 3.95 -6.15
N LEU A 98 -12.79 3.73 -5.45
CA LEU A 98 -11.79 4.77 -5.19
C LEU A 98 -11.03 5.16 -6.48
N LEU A 99 -10.58 4.20 -7.28
CA LEU A 99 -9.88 4.48 -8.52
C LEU A 99 -10.80 5.21 -9.50
N THR A 100 -12.00 4.70 -9.74
CA THR A 100 -13.01 5.34 -10.60
C THR A 100 -13.35 6.76 -10.12
N LYS A 101 -13.47 6.93 -8.80
CA LYS A 101 -13.74 8.23 -8.20
C LYS A 101 -12.57 9.20 -8.40
N LEU A 102 -11.33 8.76 -8.23
CA LEU A 102 -10.15 9.60 -8.44
C LEU A 102 -9.94 9.92 -9.93
N GLU A 103 -10.19 8.99 -10.84
CA GLU A 103 -10.19 9.26 -12.29
C GLU A 103 -11.20 10.34 -12.65
N SER A 104 -12.40 10.27 -12.08
CA SER A 104 -13.44 11.29 -12.29
C SER A 104 -13.03 12.66 -11.71
N ILE A 105 -12.43 12.68 -10.51
CA ILE A 105 -11.96 13.92 -9.87
C ILE A 105 -10.79 14.53 -10.65
N PHE A 106 -9.84 13.71 -11.06
CA PHE A 106 -8.65 14.16 -11.80
C PHE A 106 -8.94 14.41 -13.28
N LYS A 107 -10.07 13.95 -13.80
CA LYS A 107 -10.40 13.95 -15.24
C LYS A 107 -9.29 13.30 -16.10
N VAL A 108 -8.61 12.32 -15.53
CA VAL A 108 -7.53 11.55 -16.15
C VAL A 108 -7.85 10.08 -16.00
N SER A 109 -7.79 9.33 -17.08
CA SER A 109 -7.90 7.87 -17.00
C SER A 109 -6.54 7.25 -16.70
N ALA A 110 -6.50 6.32 -15.78
CA ALA A 110 -5.32 5.51 -15.54
C ALA A 110 -5.01 4.70 -16.81
N LYS A 111 -3.93 5.05 -17.52
CA LYS A 111 -3.41 4.18 -18.57
C LYS A 111 -2.68 3.03 -17.86
N SER A 112 -3.24 1.83 -17.94
CA SER A 112 -2.58 0.63 -17.42
C SER A 112 -1.33 0.34 -18.27
N TRP A 113 -0.20 0.91 -17.85
CA TRP A 113 1.11 0.62 -18.42
C TRP A 113 1.90 -0.36 -17.54
N LEU A 114 1.39 -0.64 -16.33
CA LEU A 114 2.00 -1.53 -15.35
C LEU A 114 0.91 -2.44 -14.78
N GLU A 115 1.12 -3.74 -14.90
CA GLU A 115 0.34 -4.76 -14.22
C GLU A 115 1.28 -5.59 -13.33
N VAL A 116 0.93 -5.76 -12.06
CA VAL A 116 1.68 -6.57 -11.13
C VAL A 116 0.86 -7.82 -10.81
N ASP A 117 1.27 -8.96 -11.34
CA ASP A 117 0.65 -10.24 -11.04
C ASP A 117 1.29 -10.87 -9.80
N LEU A 118 0.54 -10.93 -8.71
CA LEU A 118 0.92 -11.54 -7.45
C LEU A 118 0.13 -12.82 -7.18
N THR A 119 -0.49 -13.43 -8.20
CA THR A 119 -1.42 -14.56 -8.02
C THR A 119 -0.73 -15.83 -7.50
N ASP A 120 0.54 -16.05 -7.80
CA ASP A 120 1.24 -17.27 -7.38
C ASP A 120 1.37 -17.43 -5.86
N TRP A 121 1.50 -16.35 -5.11
CA TRP A 121 1.57 -16.43 -3.66
C TRP A 121 0.23 -16.74 -3.00
N ARG A 122 -0.91 -16.42 -3.69
CA ARG A 122 -2.28 -16.65 -3.22
C ARG A 122 -2.77 -18.08 -3.41
N LYS A 123 -2.12 -18.87 -4.26
CA LYS A 123 -2.55 -20.25 -4.59
C LYS A 123 -2.51 -21.21 -3.40
N ARG A 124 -1.79 -20.87 -2.33
CA ARG A 124 -1.76 -21.68 -1.11
C ARG A 124 -2.98 -21.35 -0.26
N LYS A 125 -3.80 -22.39 0.01
CA LYS A 125 -5.01 -22.30 0.83
C LYS A 125 -4.71 -21.64 2.18
N GLY A 126 -5.41 -20.54 2.53
CA GLY A 126 -5.24 -19.82 3.80
C GLY A 126 -4.26 -18.62 3.78
N GLN A 127 -3.45 -18.43 2.77
CA GLN A 127 -2.49 -17.31 2.75
C GLN A 127 -3.14 -15.93 2.65
N LYS A 128 -4.31 -15.84 2.04
CA LYS A 128 -5.09 -14.60 2.00
C LYS A 128 -5.49 -14.17 3.41
N ASN A 129 -6.12 -15.07 4.17
CA ASN A 129 -6.54 -14.78 5.54
C ASN A 129 -5.35 -14.39 6.43
N LEU A 130 -4.20 -15.05 6.25
CA LEU A 130 -2.97 -14.70 6.94
C LEU A 130 -2.53 -13.26 6.60
N PHE A 131 -2.53 -12.89 5.32
CA PHE A 131 -2.15 -11.55 4.88
C PHE A 131 -3.07 -10.48 5.49
N ASP A 132 -4.39 -10.69 5.42
CA ASP A 132 -5.37 -9.77 5.96
C ASP A 132 -5.27 -9.66 7.50
N THR A 133 -5.03 -10.77 8.18
CA THR A 133 -4.82 -10.79 9.63
C THR A 133 -3.53 -10.03 10.02
N ILE A 134 -2.45 -10.22 9.29
CA ILE A 134 -1.20 -9.47 9.51
C ILE A 134 -1.42 -7.98 9.26
N LYS A 135 -2.08 -7.61 8.16
CA LYS A 135 -2.44 -6.22 7.85
C LYS A 135 -3.24 -5.60 8.99
N GLN A 136 -4.25 -6.30 9.49
CA GLN A 136 -5.04 -5.84 10.62
C GLN A 136 -4.18 -5.68 11.88
N ALA A 137 -3.35 -6.67 12.22
CA ALA A 137 -2.45 -6.62 13.36
C ALA A 137 -1.50 -5.40 13.32
N ILE A 138 -0.99 -5.04 12.14
CA ILE A 138 -0.15 -3.86 11.93
C ILE A 138 -0.95 -2.57 12.17
N LEU A 139 -2.14 -2.45 11.56
CA LEU A 139 -2.97 -1.25 11.66
C LEU A 139 -3.49 -1.03 13.08
N ASP A 140 -3.92 -2.08 13.75
CA ASP A 140 -4.46 -2.05 15.11
C ASP A 140 -3.36 -2.08 16.18
N LYS A 141 -2.09 -2.17 15.78
CA LYS A 141 -0.92 -2.29 16.68
C LYS A 141 -1.09 -3.43 17.69
N ARG A 142 -1.43 -4.61 17.21
CA ARG A 142 -1.66 -5.81 18.01
C ARG A 142 -0.58 -6.85 17.79
N ARG A 143 -0.26 -7.62 18.83
CA ARG A 143 0.65 -8.76 18.73
C ARG A 143 0.04 -9.92 17.98
N LEU A 144 0.90 -10.72 17.36
CA LEU A 144 0.54 -11.92 16.63
C LEU A 144 1.32 -13.11 17.17
N SER A 145 0.63 -14.23 17.45
CA SER A 145 1.26 -15.52 17.65
C SER A 145 1.36 -16.23 16.31
N ILE A 146 2.54 -16.75 15.96
CA ILE A 146 2.76 -17.49 14.72
C ILE A 146 3.45 -18.83 15.00
N THR A 147 2.97 -19.88 14.32
CA THR A 147 3.68 -21.17 14.24
C THR A 147 4.54 -21.16 13.00
N TYR A 148 5.84 -21.09 13.18
CA TYR A 148 6.83 -20.82 12.12
C TYR A 148 7.77 -21.98 11.87
N LEU A 149 7.91 -22.39 10.59
CA LEU A 149 8.90 -23.34 10.12
C LEU A 149 10.21 -22.61 9.84
N SER A 150 11.22 -22.85 10.67
CA SER A 150 12.55 -22.24 10.53
C SER A 150 13.35 -22.86 9.37
N GLY A 151 14.47 -22.22 8.99
CA GLY A 151 15.33 -22.70 7.89
C GLY A 151 15.97 -24.08 8.16
N ASN A 152 16.13 -24.45 9.41
CA ASN A 152 16.64 -25.78 9.83
C ASN A 152 15.54 -26.84 10.02
N GLY A 153 14.33 -26.59 9.54
CA GLY A 153 13.21 -27.55 9.58
C GLY A 153 12.46 -27.62 10.91
N GLN A 154 12.83 -26.84 11.92
CA GLN A 154 12.15 -26.85 13.21
C GLN A 154 10.88 -25.98 13.19
N ILE A 155 9.81 -26.48 13.78
CA ILE A 155 8.57 -25.74 14.00
C ILE A 155 8.63 -25.10 15.39
N THR A 156 8.40 -23.78 15.43
CA THR A 156 8.44 -23.00 16.69
C THR A 156 7.24 -22.07 16.76
N ILE A 157 6.68 -21.89 17.94
CA ILE A 157 5.66 -20.86 18.20
C ILE A 157 6.39 -19.59 18.65
N ARG A 158 6.00 -18.46 18.06
CA ARG A 158 6.61 -17.16 18.34
C ARG A 158 5.55 -16.09 18.50
N THR A 159 5.69 -15.28 19.53
CA THR A 159 4.97 -14.03 19.67
C THR A 159 5.77 -12.93 18.98
N VAL A 160 5.14 -12.20 18.07
CA VAL A 160 5.78 -11.16 17.31
C VAL A 160 4.98 -9.86 17.38
N GLU A 161 5.67 -8.74 17.27
CA GLU A 161 5.11 -7.40 17.10
C GLU A 161 5.22 -7.03 15.61
N PRO A 162 4.12 -7.15 14.83
CA PRO A 162 4.12 -6.87 13.40
C PRO A 162 4.43 -5.40 13.12
N PHE A 163 5.28 -5.15 12.13
CA PHE A 163 5.64 -3.79 11.73
C PHE A 163 5.22 -3.48 10.29
N LYS A 164 5.60 -4.31 9.33
CA LYS A 164 5.20 -4.17 7.93
C LYS A 164 5.28 -5.47 7.14
N LEU A 165 4.51 -5.52 6.07
CA LEU A 165 4.64 -6.53 5.03
C LEU A 165 5.64 -6.06 3.98
N VAL A 166 6.55 -6.93 3.57
CA VAL A 166 7.60 -6.65 2.59
C VAL A 166 7.56 -7.69 1.51
N PHE A 167 7.41 -7.26 0.25
CA PHE A 167 7.55 -8.13 -0.91
C PHE A 167 8.97 -8.03 -1.44
N LYS A 168 9.71 -9.14 -1.43
CA LYS A 168 11.06 -9.22 -1.97
C LYS A 168 11.38 -10.62 -2.50
N LYS A 169 12.18 -10.71 -3.55
CA LYS A 169 12.59 -11.99 -4.16
C LYS A 169 11.41 -12.93 -4.43
N ARG A 170 10.32 -12.40 -5.03
CA ARG A 170 9.07 -13.13 -5.37
C ARG A 170 8.30 -13.71 -4.17
N ASP A 171 8.62 -13.29 -2.93
CA ASP A 171 7.96 -13.76 -1.71
C ASP A 171 7.54 -12.63 -0.79
N TRP A 172 6.50 -12.87 -0.02
CA TRP A 172 6.06 -11.98 1.04
C TRP A 172 6.71 -12.34 2.38
N TYR A 173 7.12 -11.32 3.09
CA TYR A 173 7.71 -11.40 4.42
C TYR A 173 6.99 -10.46 5.38
N LEU A 174 6.80 -10.94 6.60
CA LEU A 174 6.45 -10.10 7.73
C LEU A 174 7.75 -9.62 8.37
N HIS A 175 7.99 -8.32 8.40
CA HIS A 175 9.02 -7.69 9.22
C HIS A 175 8.40 -7.41 10.59
N ALA A 176 8.93 -8.01 11.63
CA ALA A 176 8.38 -7.94 12.98
C ALA A 176 9.48 -8.07 14.03
N TYR A 177 9.24 -7.48 15.21
CA TYR A 177 10.04 -7.75 16.39
C TYR A 177 9.61 -9.08 17.00
N CYS A 178 10.57 -9.98 17.22
CA CYS A 178 10.34 -11.29 17.80
C CYS A 178 10.53 -11.22 19.31
N CYS A 179 9.46 -11.29 20.09
CA CYS A 179 9.52 -11.16 21.56
C CYS A 179 10.39 -12.24 22.22
N SER A 180 10.39 -13.49 21.69
CA SER A 180 11.19 -14.60 22.26
C SER A 180 12.68 -14.54 21.91
N LYS A 181 13.08 -13.72 20.93
CA LYS A 181 14.48 -13.55 20.52
C LYS A 181 14.98 -12.13 20.74
N GLU A 182 14.10 -11.24 21.19
CA GLU A 182 14.38 -9.82 21.45
C GLU A 182 15.09 -9.12 20.30
N ASP A 183 14.65 -9.47 19.06
CA ASP A 183 15.34 -9.03 17.82
C ASP A 183 14.37 -8.86 16.67
N TRP A 184 14.71 -7.95 15.73
CA TRP A 184 13.97 -7.73 14.49
C TRP A 184 14.23 -8.84 13.48
N ARG A 185 13.17 -9.41 12.91
CA ARG A 185 13.26 -10.53 11.98
C ARG A 185 12.31 -10.43 10.81
N PHE A 186 12.72 -11.07 9.73
CA PHE A 186 11.85 -11.31 8.58
C PHE A 186 11.29 -12.74 8.64
N PHE A 187 9.97 -12.85 8.68
CA PHE A 187 9.27 -14.12 8.64
C PHE A 187 8.64 -14.31 7.26
N LYS A 188 9.12 -15.28 6.50
CA LYS A 188 8.55 -15.61 5.19
C LYS A 188 7.12 -16.13 5.39
N LEU A 189 6.11 -15.50 4.75
CA LEU A 189 4.70 -15.86 4.96
C LEU A 189 4.42 -17.33 4.61
N SER A 190 5.06 -17.85 3.57
CA SER A 190 4.91 -19.25 3.15
C SER A 190 5.42 -20.29 4.18
N ARG A 191 6.12 -19.86 5.23
CA ARG A 191 6.61 -20.71 6.34
C ARG A 191 5.79 -20.53 7.62
N ILE A 192 4.76 -19.71 7.62
CA ILE A 192 3.80 -19.58 8.72
C ILE A 192 2.72 -20.63 8.51
N ASN A 193 2.66 -21.61 9.39
CA ASN A 193 1.70 -22.73 9.32
C ASN A 193 0.39 -22.41 10.01
N ASP A 194 0.46 -21.65 11.12
CA ASP A 194 -0.69 -21.23 11.89
C ASP A 194 -0.43 -19.87 12.53
N TYR A 195 -1.50 -19.12 12.84
CA TYR A 195 -1.40 -17.78 13.38
C TYR A 195 -2.64 -17.41 14.19
N GLN A 196 -2.44 -16.56 15.19
CA GLN A 196 -3.52 -16.03 16.02
C GLN A 196 -3.26 -14.56 16.34
N LEU A 197 -4.26 -13.72 16.09
CA LEU A 197 -4.24 -12.33 16.51
C LEU A 197 -4.47 -12.26 18.03
N LEU A 198 -3.53 -11.68 18.77
CA LEU A 198 -3.61 -11.54 20.21
C LEU A 198 -4.32 -10.22 20.59
N GLU A 199 -4.88 -10.15 21.78
CA GLU A 199 -5.51 -8.93 22.29
C GLU A 199 -4.50 -7.89 22.79
N GLU A 200 -3.28 -8.33 23.04
CA GLU A 200 -2.20 -7.49 23.51
C GLU A 200 -1.80 -6.43 22.49
N THR A 201 -1.80 -5.18 22.94
CA THR A 201 -1.37 -4.03 22.12
C THR A 201 0.14 -3.82 22.20
N ILE A 202 0.70 -3.28 21.11
CA ILE A 202 2.12 -2.97 21.01
C ILE A 202 2.34 -1.56 21.57
N ASN A 203 3.07 -1.44 22.67
CA ASN A 203 3.56 -0.14 23.15
C ASN A 203 4.83 0.22 22.38
N GLN A 204 4.67 0.94 21.27
CA GLN A 204 5.79 1.39 20.44
C GLN A 204 6.66 2.40 21.17
N LYS A 205 7.60 1.93 21.98
CA LYS A 205 8.80 2.68 22.39
C LYS A 205 10.05 2.26 21.58
N ASN A 206 9.91 1.28 20.68
CA ASN A 206 11.03 0.72 19.96
C ASN A 206 11.27 1.50 18.67
N VAL A 207 12.46 2.07 18.58
CA VAL A 207 13.03 2.79 17.46
C VAL A 207 12.83 1.98 16.17
N ILE A 208 12.27 2.64 15.16
CA ILE A 208 12.16 2.09 13.81
C ILE A 208 13.59 2.01 13.28
N GLU A 209 14.20 0.83 13.32
CA GLU A 209 15.41 0.63 12.53
C GLU A 209 15.07 0.72 11.04
N PRO A 210 15.87 1.45 10.25
CA PRO A 210 15.74 1.40 8.81
C PRO A 210 15.84 -0.06 8.38
N ILE A 211 15.04 -0.46 7.37
CA ILE A 211 15.13 -1.81 6.84
C ILE A 211 16.50 -1.95 6.22
N ASP A 212 17.42 -2.52 6.95
CA ASP A 212 18.61 -3.10 6.35
C ASP A 212 18.15 -4.35 5.58
N THR A 213 17.98 -4.19 4.27
CA THR A 213 17.65 -5.29 3.37
C THR A 213 18.88 -6.14 3.08
N SER A 214 20.05 -5.75 3.57
CA SER A 214 21.25 -6.57 3.51
C SER A 214 21.02 -7.81 4.37
N ILE A 215 21.04 -8.97 3.75
CA ILE A 215 21.10 -10.24 4.46
C ILE A 215 22.47 -10.24 5.13
N LYS A 216 22.51 -10.28 6.48
CA LYS A 216 23.77 -10.61 7.15
C LYS A 216 24.14 -12.00 6.69
N MET A 217 25.11 -12.04 5.79
CA MET A 217 25.64 -13.29 5.20
C MET A 217 26.61 -13.92 6.20
N GLU A 218 26.09 -14.43 7.31
CA GLU A 218 26.84 -15.25 8.25
C GLU A 218 26.79 -16.72 7.78
N ASN A 219 27.95 -17.32 7.55
CA ASN A 219 28.12 -18.70 7.10
C ASN A 219 27.66 -19.01 5.64
N LEU A 220 28.20 -18.28 4.67
CA LEU A 220 28.08 -18.69 3.28
C LEU A 220 28.90 -19.96 3.04
N MET A 221 28.29 -20.93 2.39
CA MET A 221 28.96 -22.05 1.76
C MET A 221 28.97 -21.80 0.24
N GLU A 222 30.14 -21.87 -0.38
CA GLU A 222 30.24 -21.86 -1.83
C GLU A 222 29.59 -23.14 -2.39
N VAL A 223 28.60 -22.96 -3.25
CA VAL A 223 27.88 -24.09 -3.86
C VAL A 223 28.10 -24.05 -5.36
N SER A 224 28.52 -25.16 -5.92
CA SER A 224 28.62 -25.36 -7.39
C SER A 224 27.44 -26.22 -7.86
N LEU A 225 26.60 -25.65 -8.73
CA LEU A 225 25.42 -26.32 -9.28
C LEU A 225 25.63 -26.60 -10.79
N LYS A 226 25.30 -27.79 -11.25
CA LYS A 226 25.29 -28.14 -12.68
C LYS A 226 23.86 -28.28 -13.18
N PHE A 227 23.52 -27.52 -14.23
CA PHE A 227 22.21 -27.55 -14.87
C PHE A 227 22.32 -28.05 -16.31
N SER A 228 21.32 -28.80 -16.75
CA SER A 228 21.21 -29.17 -18.16
C SER A 228 20.82 -27.93 -19.00
N GLN A 229 21.19 -27.94 -20.28
CA GLN A 229 20.85 -26.89 -21.23
C GLN A 229 19.33 -26.57 -21.27
N LYS A 230 18.48 -27.57 -21.04
CA LYS A 230 17.03 -27.40 -20.99
C LYS A 230 16.54 -26.45 -19.90
N LEU A 231 17.35 -26.22 -18.86
CA LEU A 231 17.06 -25.35 -17.75
C LEU A 231 17.75 -23.97 -17.87
N ALA A 232 18.41 -23.69 -18.98
CA ALA A 232 19.17 -22.46 -19.18
C ALA A 232 18.35 -21.20 -18.87
N PHE A 233 17.10 -21.13 -19.33
CA PHE A 233 16.23 -19.98 -19.08
C PHE A 233 16.03 -19.69 -17.58
N ARG A 234 15.91 -20.74 -16.73
CA ARG A 234 15.78 -20.57 -15.28
C ARG A 234 17.09 -20.14 -14.63
N VAL A 235 18.20 -20.66 -15.15
CA VAL A 235 19.52 -20.28 -14.63
C VAL A 235 19.77 -18.79 -14.85
N TYR A 236 19.50 -18.27 -16.03
CA TYR A 236 19.61 -16.83 -16.32
C TYR A 236 18.55 -15.96 -15.62
N GLU A 237 17.42 -16.53 -15.19
CA GLU A 237 16.42 -15.82 -14.39
C GLU A 237 16.78 -15.72 -12.90
N ASP A 238 17.45 -16.74 -12.34
CA ASP A 238 17.63 -16.90 -10.91
C ASP A 238 19.06 -16.54 -10.42
N PHE A 239 20.07 -16.51 -11.31
CA PHE A 239 21.46 -16.24 -11.00
C PHE A 239 22.02 -15.07 -11.81
N LEU A 240 23.07 -14.43 -11.30
CA LEU A 240 23.75 -13.34 -12.01
C LEU A 240 24.61 -13.91 -13.15
N GLU A 241 24.75 -13.18 -14.26
CA GLU A 241 25.54 -13.61 -15.41
C GLU A 241 26.98 -13.95 -15.04
N GLU A 242 27.57 -13.22 -14.08
CA GLU A 242 28.93 -13.43 -13.56
C GLU A 242 29.11 -14.73 -12.75
N GLU A 243 28.00 -15.33 -12.28
CA GLU A 243 27.99 -16.60 -11.57
C GLU A 243 27.80 -17.80 -12.50
N ILE A 244 27.46 -17.56 -13.80
CA ILE A 244 27.09 -18.58 -14.76
C ILE A 244 28.26 -18.89 -15.70
N PHE A 245 28.64 -20.14 -15.78
CA PHE A 245 29.70 -20.66 -16.67
C PHE A 245 29.12 -21.69 -17.61
N GLN A 246 29.34 -21.53 -18.92
CA GLN A 246 28.91 -22.49 -19.93
C GLN A 246 30.03 -23.49 -20.21
N CYS A 247 29.69 -24.80 -20.27
CA CYS A 247 30.60 -25.86 -20.59
C CYS A 247 30.48 -26.28 -22.04
N GLU A 248 31.54 -26.97 -22.55
CA GLU A 248 31.59 -27.47 -23.90
C GLU A 248 30.48 -28.51 -24.21
N ASP A 249 29.97 -29.21 -23.19
CA ASP A 249 28.85 -30.16 -23.29
C ASP A 249 27.47 -29.47 -23.33
N GLY A 250 27.40 -28.14 -23.36
CA GLY A 250 26.18 -27.36 -23.36
C GLY A 250 25.49 -27.25 -21.98
N CYS A 251 26.06 -27.81 -20.93
CA CYS A 251 25.58 -27.61 -19.55
C CYS A 251 26.00 -26.26 -19.01
N LEU A 252 25.27 -25.79 -18.00
CA LEU A 252 25.60 -24.57 -17.27
C LEU A 252 26.06 -24.93 -15.86
N TYR A 253 27.13 -24.30 -15.41
CA TYR A 253 27.57 -24.32 -14.03
C TYR A 253 27.33 -22.97 -13.40
N VAL A 254 26.84 -23.00 -12.18
CA VAL A 254 26.66 -21.79 -11.35
C VAL A 254 27.48 -21.96 -10.10
N LYS A 255 28.28 -20.96 -9.77
CA LYS A 255 28.97 -20.84 -8.49
C LYS A 255 28.38 -19.70 -7.71
N THR A 256 27.79 -20.00 -6.56
CA THR A 256 27.13 -19.02 -5.71
C THR A 256 27.36 -19.34 -4.24
#